data_7336331e0f6d4b3453dd8516ac834040
#
_entry.id   7336331e0f6d4b3453dd8516ac834040
#
_cell.length_a   1.000
_cell.length_b   1.000
_cell.length_c   1.000
_cell.angle_alpha   90.00
_cell.angle_beta   90.00
_cell.angle_gamma   90.00
#
_symmetry.space_group_name_H-M   'P 1'
#
loop_
_entity.id
_entity.type
_entity.pdbx_description
1 polymer ?
#
loop_
_entity_poly.entity_id
_entity_poly.type
_entity_poly.pdbx_seq_one_letter_code
_entity_poly.pdbx_strand_id
1 'polypeptide(L)'
;MTARRVRAAALLTAAAALLFASGCSGGGSGGSSGGGAGTAPSVEKPDLNVAVVPALDSAGFFVALYQGLFTKAGLHVTFTPATSSDTVISGQVHGQYDITGGNYVSYIQAEAAGQANLDIFAEGSVMEPGSQGIYVMPGSSIKSLADLAGKTIAINAPKNILYLLTASVLAENGVAPGSAKFVTSIPFPAMPAALKAGQIDAAVLPEPFASIAEQADGAVPLVDLDQGATSGFPIEGYVVTKQWAQKYPHTLAAFDKALEEGQRIADSSRAAVEQAMEDLPMKPVPLGVSQQIASVMTLDNYPFFTGPAGSVDKIALQRVVNVMHQFLGFSSSFNINSMLTGG
;
A
#
# COMPACT_ATOMS: atom_id res chain seq x y z
N MET A 1 -5.96 36.43 -44.61
CA MET A 1 -5.86 37.85 -44.30
C MET A 1 -6.29 38.00 -42.85
N THR A 2 -5.50 38.22 -41.85
CA THR A 2 -4.38 39.13 -41.61
C THR A 2 -3.48 38.54 -40.50
N ALA A 3 -2.20 38.53 -40.77
CA ALA A 3 -1.15 38.19 -39.79
C ALA A 3 -0.94 39.36 -38.81
N ARG A 4 -0.67 39.08 -37.54
CA ARG A 4 -0.06 40.05 -36.64
C ARG A 4 1.22 39.48 -36.01
N ARG A 5 2.26 40.22 -36.27
CA ARG A 5 3.68 39.94 -36.00
C ARG A 5 4.04 40.17 -34.54
N VAL A 6 4.92 39.31 -34.09
CA VAL A 6 5.73 39.35 -32.88
C VAL A 6 6.66 40.56 -32.89
N ARG A 7 6.88 41.18 -31.75
CA ARG A 7 8.03 42.04 -31.47
C ARG A 7 8.81 41.49 -30.27
N ALA A 8 10.03 41.08 -30.58
CA ALA A 8 11.07 40.80 -29.62
C ALA A 8 11.62 42.15 -29.07
N ALA A 9 11.91 42.19 -27.79
CA ALA A 9 12.76 43.20 -27.17
C ALA A 9 13.85 42.51 -26.37
N ALA A 10 15.06 42.62 -26.86
CA ALA A 10 16.29 42.30 -26.16
C ALA A 10 16.73 43.53 -25.35
N LEU A 11 17.16 43.34 -24.12
CA LEU A 11 17.92 44.35 -23.36
C LEU A 11 19.11 43.63 -22.68
N LEU A 12 20.27 44.01 -23.20
CA LEU A 12 21.59 43.85 -22.58
C LEU A 12 21.78 44.91 -21.49
N THR A 13 22.53 44.53 -20.45
CA THR A 13 23.50 45.37 -19.67
C THR A 13 23.92 44.55 -18.46
N ALA A 14 25.07 44.42 -18.01
CA ALA A 14 26.41 44.92 -18.12
C ALA A 14 27.14 44.44 -16.86
N ALA A 15 28.34 43.99 -17.03
CA ALA A 15 29.24 43.46 -16.00
C ALA A 15 29.74 44.60 -15.08
N ALA A 16 29.97 44.30 -13.80
CA ALA A 16 30.88 45.04 -12.94
C ALA A 16 31.70 44.06 -12.10
N ALA A 17 32.96 43.92 -12.48
CA ALA A 17 34.01 43.29 -11.68
C ALA A 17 34.56 44.33 -10.70
N LEU A 18 34.71 43.91 -9.43
CA LEU A 18 35.51 44.61 -8.44
C LEU A 18 36.48 43.65 -7.79
N LEU A 19 37.72 43.75 -8.23
CA LEU A 19 38.92 43.20 -7.57
C LEU A 19 39.25 44.04 -6.34
N PHE A 20 39.42 43.40 -5.21
CA PHE A 20 40.27 43.93 -4.14
C PHE A 20 41.25 42.87 -3.66
N ALA A 21 42.49 43.24 -3.76
CA ALA A 21 43.63 42.44 -3.41
C ALA A 21 44.11 42.70 -1.96
N SER A 22 44.62 41.67 -1.37
CA SER A 22 45.78 41.61 -0.44
C SER A 22 45.70 42.28 0.93
N GLY A 23 45.91 41.42 1.92
CA GLY A 23 46.38 41.76 3.25
C GLY A 23 46.81 40.54 4.02
N CYS A 24 48.13 40.23 4.02
CA CYS A 24 48.78 39.28 4.92
C CYS A 24 48.99 39.90 6.28
N SER A 25 48.72 39.20 7.38
CA SER A 25 49.72 38.73 8.41
C SER A 25 49.07 38.56 9.78
N GLY A 26 49.51 37.58 10.52
CA GLY A 26 49.40 37.55 11.98
C GLY A 26 48.85 36.23 12.51
N GLY A 27 49.75 35.38 13.03
CA GLY A 27 49.47 34.10 13.64
C GLY A 27 48.62 34.17 14.92
N GLY A 28 47.87 33.09 15.12
CA GLY A 28 47.14 32.81 16.35
C GLY A 28 46.69 31.35 16.32
N SER A 29 47.39 30.50 17.04
CA SER A 29 46.98 29.13 17.32
C SER A 29 45.72 29.13 18.15
N GLY A 30 44.58 28.85 17.49
CA GLY A 30 43.30 28.57 18.13
C GLY A 30 42.70 27.31 17.53
N GLY A 31 42.55 26.28 18.34
CA GLY A 31 42.01 25.00 17.96
C GLY A 31 40.61 25.15 17.35
N SER A 32 40.51 24.92 16.05
CA SER A 32 39.26 24.82 15.34
C SER A 32 38.72 23.40 15.54
N SER A 33 37.82 23.25 16.49
CA SER A 33 36.88 22.14 16.47
C SER A 33 36.07 22.24 15.21
N GLY A 34 36.54 21.57 14.16
CA GLY A 34 35.79 21.35 12.95
C GLY A 34 34.57 20.51 13.30
N GLY A 35 33.42 21.17 13.40
CA GLY A 35 32.13 20.53 13.32
C GLY A 35 32.05 19.84 11.96
N GLY A 36 32.43 18.59 11.90
CA GLY A 36 32.16 17.76 10.75
C GLY A 36 30.65 17.76 10.54
N ALA A 37 30.19 18.40 9.47
CA ALA A 37 28.89 18.08 8.91
C ALA A 37 28.94 16.59 8.65
N GLY A 38 28.29 15.79 9.51
CA GLY A 38 28.16 14.37 9.36
C GLY A 38 27.50 14.12 8.00
N THR A 39 28.28 13.65 7.06
CA THR A 39 27.74 13.08 5.84
C THR A 39 26.74 12.02 6.26
N ALA A 40 25.47 12.18 5.87
CA ALA A 40 24.45 11.15 6.07
C ALA A 40 25.04 9.82 5.60
N PRO A 41 24.89 8.73 6.35
CA PRO A 41 25.42 7.44 5.96
C PRO A 41 24.89 7.08 4.59
N SER A 42 25.80 6.66 3.70
CA SER A 42 25.41 6.22 2.34
C SER A 42 24.57 4.96 2.41
N VAL A 43 23.55 4.87 1.56
CA VAL A 43 22.76 3.65 1.41
C VAL A 43 23.65 2.51 0.93
N GLU A 44 23.49 1.32 1.50
CA GLU A 44 24.32 0.15 1.16
C GLU A 44 23.86 -0.52 -0.14
N LYS A 45 22.56 -0.44 -0.44
CA LYS A 45 21.94 -1.05 -1.62
C LYS A 45 20.94 -0.07 -2.24
N PRO A 46 21.37 0.76 -3.21
CA PRO A 46 20.48 1.76 -3.82
C PRO A 46 19.43 1.15 -4.77
N ASP A 47 19.74 0.05 -5.44
CA ASP A 47 18.84 -0.61 -6.40
C ASP A 47 17.95 -1.62 -5.67
N LEU A 48 16.65 -1.38 -5.66
CA LEU A 48 15.66 -2.16 -4.90
C LEU A 48 14.59 -2.75 -5.82
N ASN A 49 14.31 -4.04 -5.66
CA ASN A 49 13.14 -4.69 -6.22
C ASN A 49 12.02 -4.71 -5.17
N VAL A 50 10.94 -4.01 -5.44
CA VAL A 50 9.80 -3.88 -4.52
C VAL A 50 8.55 -4.46 -5.15
N ALA A 51 7.89 -5.38 -4.46
CA ALA A 51 6.62 -5.96 -4.90
C ALA A 51 5.48 -5.52 -3.98
N VAL A 52 4.42 -4.97 -4.58
CA VAL A 52 3.25 -4.44 -3.86
C VAL A 52 1.98 -4.81 -4.61
N VAL A 53 0.90 -5.06 -3.89
CA VAL A 53 -0.43 -5.24 -4.50
C VAL A 53 -0.94 -3.87 -4.96
N PRO A 54 -1.25 -3.68 -6.25
CA PRO A 54 -1.68 -2.38 -6.77
C PRO A 54 -3.15 -2.12 -6.42
N ALA A 55 -3.40 -1.71 -5.19
CA ALA A 55 -4.68 -1.30 -4.64
C ALA A 55 -4.54 0.05 -3.93
N LEU A 56 -5.65 0.65 -3.55
CA LEU A 56 -5.65 1.92 -2.82
C LEU A 56 -4.94 1.81 -1.46
N ASP A 57 -4.95 0.60 -0.87
CA ASP A 57 -4.21 0.28 0.36
C ASP A 57 -2.73 0.70 0.28
N SER A 58 -2.13 0.64 -0.90
CA SER A 58 -0.72 1.00 -1.16
C SER A 58 -0.54 2.40 -1.74
N ALA A 59 -1.53 3.29 -1.66
CA ALA A 59 -1.48 4.62 -2.30
C ALA A 59 -0.26 5.43 -1.86
N GLY A 60 0.12 5.39 -0.58
CA GLY A 60 1.31 6.10 -0.08
C GLY A 60 2.60 5.67 -0.76
N PHE A 61 2.76 4.36 -1.04
CA PHE A 61 3.90 3.85 -1.80
C PHE A 61 3.89 4.37 -3.24
N PHE A 62 2.74 4.38 -3.90
CA PHE A 62 2.64 4.85 -5.28
C PHE A 62 2.86 6.36 -5.38
N VAL A 63 2.38 7.14 -4.42
CA VAL A 63 2.70 8.58 -4.32
C VAL A 63 4.22 8.76 -4.16
N ALA A 64 4.87 8.01 -3.26
CA ALA A 64 6.32 8.08 -3.08
C ALA A 64 7.08 7.74 -4.37
N LEU A 65 6.63 6.67 -5.06
CA LEU A 65 7.25 6.19 -6.29
C LEU A 65 7.14 7.24 -7.42
N TYR A 66 5.93 7.69 -7.72
CA TYR A 66 5.69 8.56 -8.87
C TYR A 66 6.10 10.01 -8.64
N GLN A 67 6.12 10.48 -7.39
CA GLN A 67 6.72 11.77 -7.06
C GLN A 67 8.24 11.76 -6.91
N GLY A 68 8.86 10.57 -7.09
CA GLY A 68 10.31 10.39 -7.05
C GLY A 68 10.92 10.58 -5.67
N LEU A 69 10.16 10.29 -4.59
CA LEU A 69 10.67 10.44 -3.23
C LEU A 69 11.77 9.42 -2.94
N PHE A 70 11.65 8.20 -3.43
CA PHE A 70 12.71 7.19 -3.35
C PHE A 70 13.97 7.65 -4.07
N THR A 71 13.84 8.19 -5.27
CA THR A 71 14.99 8.73 -6.04
C THR A 71 15.68 9.88 -5.30
N LYS A 72 14.92 10.79 -4.67
CA LYS A 72 15.45 11.86 -3.83
C LYS A 72 16.19 11.33 -2.59
N ALA A 73 15.79 10.16 -2.09
CA ALA A 73 16.47 9.46 -1.00
C ALA A 73 17.69 8.63 -1.47
N GLY A 74 18.06 8.69 -2.76
CA GLY A 74 19.17 7.93 -3.34
C GLY A 74 18.84 6.46 -3.63
N LEU A 75 17.55 6.14 -3.78
CA LEU A 75 17.07 4.78 -4.04
C LEU A 75 16.47 4.68 -5.46
N HIS A 76 16.79 3.59 -6.15
CA HIS A 76 16.24 3.24 -7.46
C HIS A 76 15.28 2.06 -7.29
N VAL A 77 14.00 2.35 -7.18
CA VAL A 77 12.95 1.35 -6.94
C VAL A 77 12.43 0.80 -8.27
N THR A 78 12.60 -0.51 -8.47
CA THR A 78 11.91 -1.28 -9.52
C THR A 78 10.67 -1.91 -8.91
N PHE A 79 9.50 -1.43 -9.33
CA PHE A 79 8.21 -1.93 -8.85
C PHE A 79 7.74 -3.15 -9.65
N THR A 80 7.27 -4.18 -8.94
CA THR A 80 6.60 -5.36 -9.51
C THR A 80 5.17 -5.46 -8.96
N PRO A 81 4.14 -5.41 -9.80
CA PRO A 81 2.77 -5.59 -9.35
C PRO A 81 2.53 -7.03 -8.89
N ALA A 82 1.98 -7.17 -7.69
CA ALA A 82 1.61 -8.45 -7.10
C ALA A 82 0.11 -8.73 -7.27
N THR A 83 -0.27 -9.99 -7.42
CA THR A 83 -1.67 -10.41 -7.43
C THR A 83 -2.22 -10.71 -6.03
N SER A 84 -1.33 -11.06 -5.10
CA SER A 84 -1.63 -11.26 -3.67
C SER A 84 -0.34 -11.21 -2.86
N SER A 85 -0.45 -10.99 -1.55
CA SER A 85 0.70 -11.01 -0.63
C SER A 85 1.37 -12.39 -0.58
N ASP A 86 0.59 -13.47 -0.69
CA ASP A 86 1.13 -14.83 -0.66
C ASP A 86 2.09 -15.11 -1.82
N THR A 87 1.82 -14.53 -2.99
CA THR A 87 2.66 -14.73 -4.18
C THR A 87 4.03 -14.07 -4.07
N VAL A 88 4.15 -12.98 -3.30
CA VAL A 88 5.40 -12.23 -3.17
C VAL A 88 6.25 -12.68 -1.98
N ILE A 89 5.66 -13.27 -0.94
CA ILE A 89 6.40 -13.73 0.25
C ILE A 89 7.48 -14.76 -0.15
N SER A 90 7.11 -15.74 -0.97
CA SER A 90 8.07 -16.73 -1.46
C SER A 90 9.21 -16.07 -2.24
N GLY A 91 8.90 -15.14 -3.15
CA GLY A 91 9.91 -14.38 -3.91
C GLY A 91 10.84 -13.58 -3.01
N GLN A 92 10.31 -12.96 -1.95
CA GLN A 92 11.11 -12.21 -0.98
C GLN A 92 12.06 -13.13 -0.20
N VAL A 93 11.58 -14.26 0.30
CA VAL A 93 12.42 -15.23 1.04
C VAL A 93 13.56 -15.76 0.16
N HIS A 94 13.32 -15.91 -1.15
CA HIS A 94 14.34 -16.34 -2.10
C HIS A 94 15.19 -15.18 -2.68
N GLY A 95 15.00 -13.94 -2.19
CA GLY A 95 15.79 -12.78 -2.60
C GLY A 95 15.42 -12.17 -3.96
N GLN A 96 14.27 -12.53 -4.52
CA GLN A 96 13.73 -11.91 -5.73
C GLN A 96 13.26 -10.48 -5.47
N TYR A 97 12.68 -10.24 -4.29
CA TYR A 97 12.24 -8.94 -3.84
C TYR A 97 12.96 -8.54 -2.55
N ASP A 98 13.34 -7.29 -2.46
CA ASP A 98 13.97 -6.69 -1.28
C ASP A 98 12.92 -6.32 -0.23
N ILE A 99 11.89 -5.64 -0.67
CA ILE A 99 10.79 -5.13 0.15
C ILE A 99 9.47 -5.57 -0.47
N THR A 100 8.50 -5.92 0.36
CA THR A 100 7.14 -6.20 -0.10
C THR A 100 6.10 -5.44 0.72
N GLY A 101 5.07 -4.93 0.02
CA GLY A 101 3.86 -4.38 0.63
C GLY A 101 2.70 -5.35 0.43
N GLY A 102 1.94 -5.60 1.49
CA GLY A 102 0.80 -6.51 1.45
C GLY A 102 0.14 -6.72 2.81
N ASN A 103 -0.87 -7.58 2.85
CA ASN A 103 -1.71 -7.73 4.02
C ASN A 103 -1.03 -8.46 5.17
N TYR A 104 -1.30 -7.99 6.39
CA TYR A 104 -0.73 -8.56 7.62
C TYR A 104 -1.10 -10.02 7.84
N VAL A 105 -2.30 -10.46 7.45
CA VAL A 105 -2.76 -11.85 7.65
C VAL A 105 -1.84 -12.84 6.96
N SER A 106 -1.48 -12.59 5.69
CA SER A 106 -0.56 -13.44 4.93
C SER A 106 0.84 -13.44 5.53
N TYR A 107 1.36 -12.28 5.94
CA TYR A 107 2.68 -12.19 6.57
C TYR A 107 2.75 -12.95 7.90
N ILE A 108 1.75 -12.76 8.77
CA ILE A 108 1.67 -13.44 10.06
C ILE A 108 1.55 -14.98 9.88
N GLN A 109 0.76 -15.44 8.89
CA GLN A 109 0.65 -16.85 8.57
C GLN A 109 1.98 -17.44 8.11
N ALA A 110 2.69 -16.77 7.21
CA ALA A 110 3.98 -17.22 6.70
C ALA A 110 5.05 -17.31 7.80
N GLU A 111 5.10 -16.30 8.68
CA GLU A 111 5.99 -16.31 9.85
C GLU A 111 5.66 -17.45 10.82
N ALA A 112 4.39 -17.60 11.18
CA ALA A 112 3.94 -18.66 12.11
C ALA A 112 4.15 -20.06 11.54
N ALA A 113 4.09 -20.24 10.23
CA ALA A 113 4.38 -21.50 9.55
C ALA A 113 5.89 -21.77 9.40
N GLY A 114 6.76 -20.85 9.80
CA GLY A 114 8.21 -20.94 9.62
C GLY A 114 8.65 -20.86 8.15
N GLN A 115 7.79 -20.35 7.29
CA GLN A 115 8.10 -20.19 5.85
C GLN A 115 8.90 -18.92 5.56
N ALA A 116 8.86 -17.95 6.47
CA ALA A 116 9.53 -16.68 6.36
C ALA A 116 10.07 -16.25 7.74
N ASN A 117 11.04 -15.33 7.75
CA ASN A 117 11.55 -14.64 8.93
C ASN A 117 11.52 -13.14 8.64
N LEU A 118 10.36 -12.54 8.86
CA LEU A 118 10.01 -11.20 8.41
C LEU A 118 10.13 -10.18 9.53
N ASP A 119 10.30 -8.94 9.11
CA ASP A 119 10.32 -7.75 9.92
C ASP A 119 9.34 -6.74 9.33
N ILE A 120 8.28 -6.42 10.04
CA ILE A 120 7.32 -5.38 9.66
C ILE A 120 7.94 -4.05 10.11
N PHE A 121 8.37 -3.24 9.16
CA PHE A 121 9.06 -1.98 9.47
C PHE A 121 8.17 -0.75 9.29
N ALA A 122 7.10 -0.84 8.50
CA ALA A 122 6.17 0.26 8.29
C ALA A 122 4.72 -0.23 8.17
N GLU A 123 3.79 0.60 8.65
CA GLU A 123 2.37 0.42 8.39
C GLU A 123 2.01 0.94 7.00
N GLY A 124 0.96 0.37 6.42
CA GLY A 124 0.42 0.78 5.11
C GLY A 124 -0.94 1.43 5.26
N SER A 125 -1.97 0.63 5.55
CA SER A 125 -3.36 1.09 5.62
C SER A 125 -4.18 0.38 6.69
N VAL A 126 -5.29 1.01 7.05
CA VAL A 126 -6.36 0.45 7.89
C VAL A 126 -7.67 0.43 7.12
N MET A 127 -8.65 -0.34 7.61
CA MET A 127 -10.01 -0.30 7.10
C MET A 127 -10.65 1.07 7.35
N GLU A 128 -11.37 1.54 6.34
CA GLU A 128 -12.27 2.69 6.43
C GLU A 128 -13.58 2.37 5.72
N PRO A 129 -14.67 3.02 6.06
CA PRO A 129 -15.96 2.82 5.40
C PRO A 129 -15.84 2.96 3.87
N GLY A 130 -16.29 1.93 3.14
CA GLY A 130 -16.24 1.88 1.68
C GLY A 130 -14.91 1.42 1.08
N SER A 131 -13.86 1.20 1.89
CA SER A 131 -12.56 0.78 1.38
C SER A 131 -12.57 -0.63 0.80
N GLN A 132 -13.34 -1.52 1.40
CA GLN A 132 -13.49 -2.91 0.98
C GLN A 132 -14.90 -3.42 1.24
N GLY A 133 -15.50 -4.09 0.27
CA GLY A 133 -16.88 -4.56 0.38
C GLY A 133 -17.16 -5.84 -0.39
N ILE A 134 -18.33 -6.43 -0.13
CA ILE A 134 -18.89 -7.51 -0.96
C ILE A 134 -19.81 -6.88 -2.00
N TYR A 135 -19.58 -7.20 -3.27
CA TYR A 135 -20.32 -6.66 -4.41
C TYR A 135 -21.08 -7.75 -5.15
N VAL A 136 -22.27 -7.39 -5.64
CA VAL A 136 -23.14 -8.26 -6.42
C VAL A 136 -23.71 -7.50 -7.63
N MET A 137 -24.24 -8.21 -8.63
CA MET A 137 -24.96 -7.55 -9.72
C MET A 137 -26.38 -7.12 -9.28
N PRO A 138 -26.93 -6.00 -9.79
CA PRO A 138 -28.25 -5.48 -9.41
C PRO A 138 -29.38 -6.50 -9.56
N GLY A 139 -29.31 -7.35 -10.58
CA GLY A 139 -30.28 -8.42 -10.87
C GLY A 139 -30.08 -9.70 -10.06
N SER A 140 -29.05 -9.76 -9.18
CA SER A 140 -28.78 -10.93 -8.36
C SER A 140 -29.93 -11.22 -7.38
N SER A 141 -30.12 -12.50 -7.07
CA SER A 141 -31.03 -12.95 -6.00
C SER A 141 -30.46 -12.67 -4.60
N ILE A 142 -29.19 -12.29 -4.51
CA ILE A 142 -28.51 -11.98 -3.25
C ILE A 142 -28.88 -10.55 -2.85
N LYS A 143 -29.59 -10.39 -1.71
CA LYS A 143 -30.05 -9.11 -1.18
C LYS A 143 -29.62 -8.91 0.28
N SER A 144 -29.12 -9.98 0.90
CA SER A 144 -28.65 -9.97 2.29
C SER A 144 -27.44 -10.91 2.44
N LEU A 145 -26.74 -10.82 3.58
CA LEU A 145 -25.64 -11.74 3.90
C LEU A 145 -26.10 -13.20 3.98
N ALA A 146 -27.34 -13.45 4.42
CA ALA A 146 -27.89 -14.81 4.49
C ALA A 146 -28.01 -15.45 3.11
N ASP A 147 -28.23 -14.67 2.05
CA ASP A 147 -28.36 -15.18 0.68
C ASP A 147 -27.02 -15.63 0.07
N LEU A 148 -25.91 -15.33 0.75
CA LEU A 148 -24.57 -15.80 0.35
C LEU A 148 -24.35 -17.29 0.64
N ALA A 149 -25.23 -17.94 1.40
CA ALA A 149 -25.16 -19.39 1.65
C ALA A 149 -25.26 -20.17 0.33
N GLY A 150 -24.27 -21.05 0.09
CA GLY A 150 -24.15 -21.84 -1.14
C GLY A 150 -23.64 -21.08 -2.36
N LYS A 151 -23.45 -19.76 -2.27
CA LYS A 151 -22.99 -18.89 -3.37
C LYS A 151 -21.49 -18.90 -3.53
N THR A 152 -21.05 -18.56 -4.73
CA THR A 152 -19.62 -18.46 -5.08
C THR A 152 -19.15 -17.03 -4.86
N ILE A 153 -18.23 -16.85 -3.93
CA ILE A 153 -17.63 -15.54 -3.59
C ILE A 153 -16.17 -15.52 -4.03
N ALA A 154 -15.79 -14.57 -4.89
CA ALA A 154 -14.40 -14.40 -5.29
C ALA A 154 -13.62 -13.60 -4.24
N ILE A 155 -12.43 -14.08 -3.91
CA ILE A 155 -11.38 -13.41 -3.15
C ILE A 155 -10.04 -13.66 -3.85
N ASN A 156 -9.02 -12.85 -3.60
CA ASN A 156 -7.76 -12.95 -4.38
C ASN A 156 -6.78 -14.05 -3.89
N ALA A 157 -6.96 -14.56 -2.67
CA ALA A 157 -6.13 -15.65 -2.13
C ALA A 157 -6.85 -16.42 -1.00
N PRO A 158 -6.53 -17.70 -0.77
CA PRO A 158 -7.21 -18.50 0.25
C PRO A 158 -6.81 -18.02 1.65
N LYS A 159 -7.80 -17.92 2.55
CA LYS A 159 -7.61 -17.59 3.98
C LYS A 159 -6.77 -16.32 4.25
N ASN A 160 -6.70 -15.41 3.29
CA ASN A 160 -6.03 -14.12 3.44
C ASN A 160 -6.92 -13.10 4.18
N ILE A 161 -6.53 -11.82 4.12
CA ILE A 161 -7.26 -10.71 4.74
C ILE A 161 -8.72 -10.66 4.28
N LEU A 162 -9.01 -10.77 2.98
CA LEU A 162 -10.39 -10.68 2.47
C LEU A 162 -11.27 -11.82 2.96
N TYR A 163 -10.71 -13.02 3.09
CA TYR A 163 -11.43 -14.13 3.74
C TYR A 163 -11.71 -13.80 5.20
N LEU A 164 -10.72 -13.29 5.94
CA LEU A 164 -10.86 -12.94 7.35
C LEU A 164 -11.95 -11.91 7.58
N LEU A 165 -11.92 -10.80 6.83
CA LEU A 165 -12.92 -9.73 6.90
C LEU A 165 -14.32 -10.27 6.59
N THR A 166 -14.45 -11.01 5.49
CA THR A 166 -15.73 -11.60 5.08
C THR A 166 -16.26 -12.59 6.14
N ALA A 167 -15.39 -13.47 6.65
CA ALA A 167 -15.76 -14.45 7.66
C ALA A 167 -16.22 -13.80 8.97
N SER A 168 -15.55 -12.72 9.39
CA SER A 168 -15.94 -11.93 10.56
C SER A 168 -17.33 -11.36 10.39
N VAL A 169 -17.56 -10.63 9.31
CA VAL A 169 -18.85 -9.96 9.03
C VAL A 169 -19.98 -10.98 8.88
N LEU A 170 -19.77 -12.10 8.20
CA LEU A 170 -20.75 -13.17 8.08
C LEU A 170 -21.12 -13.73 9.46
N ALA A 171 -20.12 -14.09 10.28
CA ALA A 171 -20.33 -14.71 11.58
C ALA A 171 -21.05 -13.76 12.55
N GLU A 172 -20.68 -12.48 12.59
CA GLU A 172 -21.32 -11.46 13.41
C GLU A 172 -22.78 -11.22 13.02
N ASN A 173 -23.15 -11.48 11.78
CA ASN A 173 -24.52 -11.41 11.29
C ASN A 173 -25.24 -12.77 11.28
N GLY A 174 -24.74 -13.76 12.01
CA GLY A 174 -25.37 -15.08 12.19
C GLY A 174 -25.28 -15.99 10.97
N VAL A 175 -24.42 -15.69 9.99
CA VAL A 175 -24.19 -16.51 8.80
C VAL A 175 -22.89 -17.28 8.98
N ALA A 176 -22.96 -18.60 8.88
CA ALA A 176 -21.75 -19.42 9.00
C ALA A 176 -20.80 -19.16 7.82
N PRO A 177 -19.54 -18.73 8.03
CA PRO A 177 -18.60 -18.43 6.95
C PRO A 177 -18.41 -19.59 5.97
N GLY A 178 -18.40 -20.83 6.48
CA GLY A 178 -18.29 -22.06 5.68
C GLY A 178 -19.52 -22.40 4.84
N SER A 179 -20.61 -21.63 4.93
CA SER A 179 -21.80 -21.84 4.08
C SER A 179 -21.61 -21.30 2.66
N ALA A 180 -20.69 -20.35 2.46
CA ALA A 180 -20.34 -19.82 1.14
C ALA A 180 -19.17 -20.59 0.51
N LYS A 181 -19.06 -20.53 -0.82
CA LYS A 181 -17.97 -21.14 -1.60
C LYS A 181 -16.98 -20.06 -2.04
N PHE A 182 -15.81 -20.04 -1.41
CA PHE A 182 -14.77 -19.09 -1.80
C PHE A 182 -13.97 -19.60 -2.99
N VAL A 183 -13.79 -18.76 -4.02
CA VAL A 183 -12.92 -19.01 -5.17
C VAL A 183 -11.78 -18.00 -5.17
N THR A 184 -10.57 -18.48 -5.46
CA THR A 184 -9.31 -17.72 -5.34
C THR A 184 -8.51 -17.68 -6.64
N SER A 185 -9.11 -18.16 -7.75
CA SER A 185 -8.46 -18.26 -9.05
C SER A 185 -8.59 -17.01 -9.92
N ILE A 186 -9.32 -16.00 -9.45
CA ILE A 186 -9.64 -14.79 -10.22
C ILE A 186 -8.90 -13.61 -9.56
N PRO A 187 -7.92 -12.98 -10.23
CA PRO A 187 -7.24 -11.81 -9.71
C PRO A 187 -8.16 -10.57 -9.73
N PHE A 188 -7.90 -9.60 -8.85
CA PHE A 188 -8.71 -8.40 -8.70
C PHE A 188 -9.12 -7.73 -10.03
N PRO A 189 -8.21 -7.47 -10.99
CA PRO A 189 -8.59 -6.80 -12.23
C PRO A 189 -9.60 -7.57 -13.10
N ALA A 190 -9.74 -8.88 -12.87
CA ALA A 190 -10.67 -9.74 -13.61
C ALA A 190 -11.99 -10.00 -12.88
N MET A 191 -12.07 -9.71 -11.57
CA MET A 191 -13.27 -9.96 -10.77
C MET A 191 -14.52 -9.20 -11.25
N PRO A 192 -14.44 -7.87 -11.58
CA PRO A 192 -15.60 -7.13 -12.07
C PRO A 192 -16.23 -7.79 -13.31
N ALA A 193 -15.42 -8.16 -14.30
CA ALA A 193 -15.90 -8.83 -15.51
C ALA A 193 -16.47 -10.23 -15.22
N ALA A 194 -15.85 -11.00 -14.31
CA ALA A 194 -16.34 -12.31 -13.92
C ALA A 194 -17.69 -12.23 -13.19
N LEU A 195 -17.88 -11.21 -12.35
CA LEU A 195 -19.12 -10.92 -11.64
C LEU A 195 -20.24 -10.58 -12.66
N LYS A 196 -19.95 -9.66 -13.59
CA LYS A 196 -20.87 -9.27 -14.66
C LYS A 196 -21.28 -10.47 -15.56
N ALA A 197 -20.33 -11.35 -15.86
CA ALA A 197 -20.58 -12.55 -16.66
C ALA A 197 -21.30 -13.68 -15.90
N GLY A 198 -21.56 -13.53 -14.59
CA GLY A 198 -22.18 -14.55 -13.75
C GLY A 198 -21.29 -15.78 -13.51
N GLN A 199 -19.98 -15.65 -13.67
CA GLN A 199 -19.02 -16.73 -13.33
C GLN A 199 -18.85 -16.86 -11.81
N ILE A 200 -19.13 -15.81 -11.07
CA ILE A 200 -19.19 -15.71 -9.63
C ILE A 200 -20.47 -15.00 -9.21
N ASP A 201 -21.01 -15.34 -8.06
CA ASP A 201 -22.25 -14.74 -7.54
C ASP A 201 -21.98 -13.42 -6.80
N ALA A 202 -20.81 -13.31 -6.16
CA ALA A 202 -20.33 -12.13 -5.44
C ALA A 202 -18.81 -12.00 -5.53
N ALA A 203 -18.30 -10.80 -5.36
CA ALA A 203 -16.86 -10.51 -5.29
C ALA A 203 -16.54 -9.67 -4.06
N VAL A 204 -15.44 -9.97 -3.39
CA VAL A 204 -14.86 -9.11 -2.35
C VAL A 204 -13.84 -8.21 -3.02
N LEU A 205 -14.11 -6.92 -3.06
CA LEU A 205 -13.32 -5.96 -3.82
C LEU A 205 -12.81 -4.84 -2.91
N PRO A 206 -11.48 -4.59 -2.92
CA PRO A 206 -10.92 -3.34 -2.45
C PRO A 206 -11.01 -2.27 -3.54
N GLU A 207 -10.78 -1.00 -3.18
CA GLU A 207 -10.57 0.06 -4.15
C GLU A 207 -9.20 -0.10 -4.87
N PRO A 208 -9.09 0.22 -6.18
CA PRO A 208 -10.11 0.83 -7.05
C PRO A 208 -11.03 -0.18 -7.75
N PHE A 209 -10.93 -1.48 -7.48
CA PHE A 209 -11.67 -2.52 -8.20
C PHE A 209 -13.17 -2.47 -7.89
N ALA A 210 -13.55 -2.00 -6.70
CA ALA A 210 -14.92 -1.75 -6.30
C ALA A 210 -15.55 -0.68 -7.20
N SER A 211 -14.94 0.49 -7.32
CA SER A 211 -15.39 1.57 -8.21
C SER A 211 -15.41 1.14 -9.69
N ILE A 212 -14.46 0.32 -10.13
CA ILE A 212 -14.49 -0.26 -11.49
C ILE A 212 -15.75 -1.11 -11.68
N ALA A 213 -16.04 -2.00 -10.73
CA ALA A 213 -17.21 -2.87 -10.81
C ALA A 213 -18.51 -2.07 -10.81
N GLU A 214 -18.61 -1.03 -10.00
CA GLU A 214 -19.79 -0.16 -9.93
C GLU A 214 -19.99 0.62 -11.24
N GLN A 215 -18.96 1.35 -11.66
CA GLN A 215 -19.11 2.30 -12.77
C GLN A 215 -19.08 1.64 -14.15
N ALA A 216 -18.16 0.70 -14.37
CA ALA A 216 -18.03 0.04 -15.67
C ALA A 216 -19.02 -1.10 -15.86
N ASP A 217 -19.38 -1.81 -14.80
CA ASP A 217 -20.15 -3.04 -14.86
C ASP A 217 -21.49 -2.98 -14.13
N GLY A 218 -21.77 -1.91 -13.38
CA GLY A 218 -23.02 -1.67 -12.69
C GLY A 218 -23.23 -2.56 -11.47
N ALA A 219 -22.17 -3.10 -10.89
CA ALA A 219 -22.23 -3.82 -9.61
C ALA A 219 -22.73 -2.89 -8.50
N VAL A 220 -23.29 -3.49 -7.45
CA VAL A 220 -23.74 -2.74 -6.27
C VAL A 220 -23.14 -3.35 -5.00
N PRO A 221 -22.82 -2.52 -4.00
CA PRO A 221 -22.37 -3.01 -2.72
C PRO A 221 -23.50 -3.78 -2.02
N LEU A 222 -23.21 -4.98 -1.54
CA LEU A 222 -24.08 -5.74 -0.65
C LEU A 222 -23.81 -5.37 0.80
N VAL A 223 -22.55 -5.23 1.17
CA VAL A 223 -22.13 -4.93 2.53
C VAL A 223 -20.71 -4.33 2.53
N ASP A 224 -20.50 -3.37 3.40
CA ASP A 224 -19.18 -2.86 3.76
C ASP A 224 -18.52 -3.80 4.78
N LEU A 225 -17.23 -4.07 4.64
CA LEU A 225 -16.48 -4.94 5.55
C LEU A 225 -15.85 -4.17 6.73
N ASP A 226 -15.95 -2.84 6.75
CA ASP A 226 -15.53 -2.01 7.89
C ASP A 226 -16.60 -1.96 8.98
N GLN A 227 -16.77 -3.08 9.69
CA GLN A 227 -17.78 -3.15 10.75
C GLN A 227 -17.41 -4.19 11.82
N GLY A 228 -17.98 -4.04 13.02
CA GLY A 228 -17.80 -4.99 14.11
C GLY A 228 -16.32 -5.19 14.48
N ALA A 229 -15.85 -6.44 14.50
CA ALA A 229 -14.47 -6.78 14.83
C ALA A 229 -13.47 -6.28 13.77
N THR A 230 -13.95 -5.94 12.58
CA THR A 230 -13.12 -5.46 11.47
C THR A 230 -13.21 -3.96 11.22
N SER A 231 -13.92 -3.19 12.05
CA SER A 231 -13.94 -1.73 11.96
C SER A 231 -12.58 -1.12 12.31
N GLY A 232 -12.04 -0.25 11.43
CA GLY A 232 -10.70 0.32 11.56
C GLY A 232 -9.62 -0.76 11.66
N PHE A 233 -9.74 -1.84 10.88
CA PHE A 233 -8.85 -3.00 10.98
C PHE A 233 -7.55 -2.78 10.22
N PRO A 234 -6.36 -3.11 10.78
CA PRO A 234 -5.10 -3.04 10.05
C PRO A 234 -5.11 -3.97 8.84
N ILE A 235 -4.86 -3.43 7.66
CA ILE A 235 -4.92 -4.18 6.40
C ILE A 235 -3.53 -4.53 5.89
N GLU A 236 -2.72 -3.53 5.62
CA GLU A 236 -1.47 -3.66 4.90
C GLU A 236 -0.30 -3.05 5.68
N GLY A 237 0.88 -3.62 5.47
CA GLY A 237 2.15 -3.08 5.92
C GLY A 237 3.28 -3.49 5.00
N TYR A 238 4.45 -2.96 5.28
CA TYR A 238 5.66 -3.23 4.52
C TYR A 238 6.62 -4.06 5.32
N VAL A 239 7.19 -5.08 4.66
CA VAL A 239 8.08 -6.04 5.30
C VAL A 239 9.37 -6.23 4.52
N VAL A 240 10.41 -6.56 5.27
CA VAL A 240 11.69 -7.09 4.78
C VAL A 240 11.96 -8.42 5.47
N THR A 241 12.93 -9.21 4.98
CA THR A 241 13.45 -10.29 5.82
C THR A 241 14.35 -9.70 6.90
N LYS A 242 14.38 -10.29 8.11
CA LYS A 242 15.28 -9.81 9.19
C LYS A 242 16.74 -9.81 8.79
N GLN A 243 17.16 -10.78 7.98
CA GLN A 243 18.52 -10.81 7.45
C GLN A 243 18.79 -9.60 6.55
N TRP A 244 17.82 -9.21 5.73
CA TRP A 244 17.94 -8.06 4.84
C TRP A 244 18.01 -6.74 5.64
N ALA A 245 17.15 -6.58 6.66
CA ALA A 245 17.16 -5.42 7.56
C ALA A 245 18.52 -5.24 8.27
N GLN A 246 19.09 -6.33 8.77
CA GLN A 246 20.41 -6.32 9.42
C GLN A 246 21.54 -5.98 8.45
N LYS A 247 21.42 -6.41 7.19
CA LYS A 247 22.46 -6.20 6.16
C LYS A 247 22.43 -4.80 5.58
N TYR A 248 21.28 -4.16 5.48
CA TYR A 248 21.09 -2.89 4.80
C TYR A 248 20.32 -1.85 5.63
N PRO A 249 20.76 -1.55 6.87
CA PRO A 249 20.00 -0.71 7.80
C PRO A 249 19.82 0.74 7.32
N HIS A 250 20.82 1.33 6.65
CA HIS A 250 20.68 2.71 6.13
C HIS A 250 19.79 2.76 4.89
N THR A 251 19.82 1.72 4.06
CA THR A 251 18.90 1.57 2.93
C THR A 251 17.46 1.44 3.41
N LEU A 252 17.22 0.61 4.45
CA LEU A 252 15.89 0.46 5.06
C LEU A 252 15.39 1.79 5.60
N ALA A 253 16.21 2.51 6.37
CA ALA A 253 15.85 3.80 6.94
C ALA A 253 15.57 4.87 5.87
N ALA A 254 16.31 4.86 4.76
CA ALA A 254 16.08 5.76 3.64
C ALA A 254 14.77 5.46 2.91
N PHE A 255 14.46 4.16 2.73
CA PHE A 255 13.20 3.72 2.13
C PHE A 255 12.00 4.07 3.02
N ASP A 256 12.07 3.73 4.30
CA ASP A 256 11.03 3.99 5.29
C ASP A 256 10.67 5.48 5.35
N LYS A 257 11.68 6.34 5.44
CA LYS A 257 11.47 7.79 5.43
C LYS A 257 10.82 8.31 4.14
N ALA A 258 11.18 7.76 2.98
CA ALA A 258 10.59 8.16 1.71
C ALA A 258 9.14 7.64 1.58
N LEU A 259 8.87 6.44 2.08
CA LEU A 259 7.54 5.85 2.17
C LEU A 259 6.63 6.67 3.08
N GLU A 260 7.10 7.02 4.29
CA GLU A 260 6.39 7.88 5.24
C GLU A 260 5.98 9.22 4.62
N GLU A 261 6.90 9.88 3.91
CA GLU A 261 6.57 11.13 3.22
C GLU A 261 5.50 10.92 2.14
N GLY A 262 5.55 9.80 1.41
CA GLY A 262 4.51 9.43 0.44
C GLY A 262 3.15 9.18 1.10
N GLN A 263 3.12 8.49 2.23
CA GLN A 263 1.91 8.26 3.03
C GLN A 263 1.34 9.58 3.55
N ARG A 264 2.20 10.45 4.10
CA ARG A 264 1.79 11.77 4.58
C ARG A 264 1.20 12.65 3.47
N ILE A 265 1.75 12.57 2.26
CA ILE A 265 1.18 13.27 1.09
C ILE A 265 -0.15 12.62 0.69
N ALA A 266 -0.23 11.29 0.67
CA ALA A 266 -1.47 10.57 0.35
C ALA A 266 -2.60 10.95 1.32
N ASP A 267 -2.31 10.99 2.62
CA ASP A 267 -3.26 11.36 3.67
C ASP A 267 -3.75 12.82 3.57
N SER A 268 -2.93 13.71 3.04
CA SER A 268 -3.23 15.14 2.97
C SER A 268 -3.65 15.65 1.58
N SER A 269 -3.57 14.83 0.53
CA SER A 269 -3.80 15.27 -0.85
C SER A 269 -4.50 14.22 -1.71
N ARG A 270 -5.82 14.35 -1.80
CA ARG A 270 -6.63 13.56 -2.73
C ARG A 270 -6.06 13.57 -4.16
N ALA A 271 -5.67 14.76 -4.67
CA ALA A 271 -5.13 14.89 -6.02
C ALA A 271 -3.84 14.09 -6.23
N ALA A 272 -2.98 13.96 -5.21
CA ALA A 272 -1.77 13.16 -5.31
C ALA A 272 -2.09 11.67 -5.41
N VAL A 273 -3.10 11.20 -4.69
CA VAL A 273 -3.53 9.80 -4.75
C VAL A 273 -4.25 9.51 -6.07
N GLU A 274 -5.14 10.40 -6.53
CA GLU A 274 -5.80 10.27 -7.84
C GLU A 274 -4.76 10.12 -8.95
N GLN A 275 -3.75 10.99 -8.97
CA GLN A 275 -2.67 10.91 -9.95
C GLN A 275 -1.88 9.60 -9.82
N ALA A 276 -1.54 9.18 -8.61
CA ALA A 276 -0.82 7.93 -8.40
C ALA A 276 -1.64 6.71 -8.83
N MET A 277 -2.96 6.73 -8.65
CA MET A 277 -3.86 5.66 -9.10
C MET A 277 -4.02 5.65 -10.64
N GLU A 278 -4.05 6.81 -11.30
CA GLU A 278 -4.05 6.90 -12.77
C GLU A 278 -2.79 6.29 -13.38
N ASP A 279 -1.65 6.45 -12.72
CA ASP A 279 -0.36 5.92 -13.16
C ASP A 279 -0.17 4.42 -12.82
N LEU A 280 -1.12 3.79 -12.12
CA LEU A 280 -1.04 2.35 -11.81
C LEU A 280 -1.01 1.51 -13.10
N PRO A 281 -0.14 0.48 -13.17
CA PRO A 281 -0.06 -0.41 -14.31
C PRO A 281 -1.22 -1.42 -14.32
N MET A 282 -2.44 -0.94 -14.19
CA MET A 282 -3.65 -1.77 -14.27
C MET A 282 -4.03 -2.01 -15.72
N LYS A 283 -3.91 -3.23 -16.17
CA LYS A 283 -4.41 -3.64 -17.49
C LYS A 283 -5.56 -4.63 -17.31
N PRO A 284 -6.65 -4.44 -18.01
CA PRO A 284 -6.98 -3.46 -19.06
C PRO A 284 -8.01 -2.41 -18.59
N VAL A 285 -7.64 -1.41 -17.80
CA VAL A 285 -8.55 -0.32 -17.46
C VAL A 285 -8.46 0.76 -18.53
N PRO A 286 -9.52 1.10 -19.24
CA PRO A 286 -9.52 2.23 -20.18
C PRO A 286 -9.20 3.54 -19.46
N LEU A 287 -8.41 4.41 -20.09
CA LEU A 287 -7.97 5.68 -19.52
C LEU A 287 -9.13 6.51 -18.94
N GLY A 288 -10.24 6.63 -19.64
CA GLY A 288 -11.40 7.37 -19.16
C GLY A 288 -12.05 6.77 -17.91
N VAL A 289 -11.95 5.44 -17.72
CA VAL A 289 -12.43 4.76 -16.50
C VAL A 289 -11.47 5.00 -15.34
N SER A 290 -10.15 4.94 -15.56
CA SER A 290 -9.15 5.26 -14.53
C SER A 290 -9.32 6.67 -13.99
N GLN A 291 -9.49 7.66 -14.87
CA GLN A 291 -9.72 9.05 -14.49
C GLN A 291 -11.01 9.21 -13.70
N GLN A 292 -12.07 8.53 -14.12
CA GLN A 292 -13.35 8.59 -13.42
C GLN A 292 -13.26 7.94 -12.04
N ILE A 293 -12.60 6.80 -11.91
CA ILE A 293 -12.36 6.11 -10.62
C ILE A 293 -11.60 7.03 -9.68
N ALA A 294 -10.49 7.62 -10.14
CA ALA A 294 -9.70 8.55 -9.34
C ALA A 294 -10.53 9.73 -8.83
N SER A 295 -11.47 10.23 -9.64
CA SER A 295 -12.32 11.38 -9.27
C SER A 295 -13.40 11.06 -8.24
N VAL A 296 -13.82 9.80 -8.11
CA VAL A 296 -14.88 9.39 -7.16
C VAL A 296 -14.35 8.76 -5.87
N MET A 297 -13.05 8.40 -5.84
CA MET A 297 -12.45 7.88 -4.62
C MET A 297 -12.45 8.94 -3.53
N THR A 298 -13.03 8.61 -2.38
CA THR A 298 -13.02 9.46 -1.21
C THR A 298 -11.83 9.08 -0.35
N LEU A 299 -10.86 9.98 -0.27
CA LEU A 299 -9.62 9.74 0.48
C LEU A 299 -9.62 10.36 1.88
N ASP A 300 -10.63 11.18 2.18
CA ASP A 300 -10.77 11.85 3.48
C ASP A 300 -10.93 10.85 4.65
N ASN A 301 -11.20 9.58 4.34
CA ASN A 301 -11.38 8.49 5.28
C ASN A 301 -10.34 7.39 5.17
N TYR A 302 -9.17 7.66 4.56
CA TYR A 302 -8.13 6.66 4.37
C TYR A 302 -6.86 7.05 5.15
N PRO A 303 -6.76 6.70 6.43
CA PRO A 303 -5.54 6.93 7.19
C PRO A 303 -4.47 5.94 6.71
N PHE A 304 -3.51 6.41 5.93
CA PHE A 304 -2.36 5.63 5.50
C PHE A 304 -1.26 5.56 6.54
N PHE A 305 -1.36 6.42 7.55
CA PHE A 305 -0.33 6.55 8.58
C PHE A 305 -0.96 6.93 9.92
N THR A 306 -0.85 6.08 10.91
CA THR A 306 -1.48 6.24 12.22
C THR A 306 -0.50 6.51 13.36
N GLY A 307 0.82 6.51 13.10
CA GLY A 307 1.86 6.66 14.12
C GLY A 307 3.02 7.57 13.72
N PRO A 308 3.98 7.80 14.61
CA PRO A 308 5.25 8.44 14.27
C PRO A 308 6.04 7.62 13.26
N ALA A 309 6.86 8.28 12.43
CA ALA A 309 7.75 7.64 11.47
C ALA A 309 8.47 6.42 12.05
N GLY A 310 8.44 5.31 11.31
CA GLY A 310 9.08 4.07 11.73
C GLY A 310 8.41 3.38 12.93
N SER A 311 7.21 3.80 13.34
CA SER A 311 6.45 3.14 14.39
C SER A 311 5.39 2.23 13.80
N VAL A 312 5.34 1.00 14.32
CA VAL A 312 4.27 0.03 14.04
C VAL A 312 3.44 -0.12 15.31
N ASP A 313 2.10 0.04 15.19
CA ASP A 313 1.20 -0.12 16.33
C ASP A 313 1.06 -1.61 16.70
N LYS A 314 1.79 -2.00 17.74
CA LYS A 314 1.78 -3.36 18.27
C LYS A 314 0.40 -3.80 18.76
N ILE A 315 -0.42 -2.89 19.27
CA ILE A 315 -1.76 -3.19 19.76
C ILE A 315 -2.68 -3.47 18.58
N ALA A 316 -2.59 -2.66 17.54
CA ALA A 316 -3.34 -2.86 16.31
C ALA A 316 -2.98 -4.19 15.64
N LEU A 317 -1.67 -4.52 15.52
CA LEU A 317 -1.25 -5.80 14.97
C LEU A 317 -1.61 -7.00 15.85
N GLN A 318 -1.60 -6.85 17.19
CA GLN A 318 -2.10 -7.92 18.06
C GLN A 318 -3.61 -8.15 17.87
N ARG A 319 -4.37 -7.12 17.54
CA ARG A 319 -5.79 -7.26 17.15
C ARG A 319 -5.93 -8.15 15.90
N VAL A 320 -5.04 -8.00 14.91
CA VAL A 320 -5.04 -8.89 13.73
C VAL A 320 -4.90 -10.35 14.16
N VAL A 321 -3.92 -10.66 15.01
CA VAL A 321 -3.71 -12.03 15.55
C VAL A 321 -4.97 -12.54 16.28
N ASN A 322 -5.60 -11.71 17.09
CA ASN A 322 -6.80 -12.08 17.84
C ASN A 322 -7.98 -12.42 16.92
N VAL A 323 -8.21 -11.61 15.88
CA VAL A 323 -9.28 -11.85 14.91
C VAL A 323 -8.97 -13.07 14.04
N MET A 324 -7.70 -13.29 13.67
CA MET A 324 -7.25 -14.52 13.00
C MET A 324 -7.50 -15.75 13.88
N HIS A 325 -7.27 -15.66 15.19
CA HIS A 325 -7.57 -16.75 16.11
C HIS A 325 -9.07 -17.07 16.09
N GLN A 326 -9.92 -16.07 16.15
CA GLN A 326 -11.38 -16.21 16.21
C GLN A 326 -11.96 -16.82 14.93
N PHE A 327 -11.52 -16.41 13.75
CA PHE A 327 -12.16 -16.75 12.48
C PHE A 327 -11.36 -17.69 11.57
N LEU A 328 -10.04 -17.79 11.75
CA LEU A 328 -9.19 -18.68 10.96
C LEU A 328 -8.69 -19.91 11.73
N GLY A 329 -8.99 -19.99 13.04
CA GLY A 329 -8.42 -21.04 13.91
C GLY A 329 -6.91 -20.87 14.10
N PHE A 330 -6.39 -19.66 13.97
CA PHE A 330 -4.98 -19.34 14.16
C PHE A 330 -4.57 -19.46 15.63
N SER A 331 -3.29 -19.75 15.91
CA SER A 331 -2.83 -19.90 17.30
C SER A 331 -2.86 -18.55 18.04
N SER A 332 -3.57 -18.49 19.16
CA SER A 332 -3.59 -17.30 20.03
C SER A 332 -2.26 -17.05 20.76
N SER A 333 -1.34 -18.01 20.74
CA SER A 333 -0.02 -17.87 21.37
C SER A 333 1.02 -17.22 20.45
N PHE A 334 0.66 -16.87 19.22
CA PHE A 334 1.59 -16.20 18.32
C PHE A 334 1.98 -14.82 18.87
N ASN A 335 3.28 -14.59 18.98
CA ASN A 335 3.82 -13.33 19.50
C ASN A 335 4.17 -12.39 18.35
N ILE A 336 3.32 -11.42 18.08
CA ILE A 336 3.54 -10.43 16.99
C ILE A 336 4.83 -9.64 17.16
N ASN A 337 5.33 -9.45 18.38
CA ASN A 337 6.60 -8.75 18.60
C ASN A 337 7.79 -9.47 17.92
N SER A 338 7.66 -10.77 17.61
CA SER A 338 8.69 -11.46 16.84
C SER A 338 8.86 -10.92 15.42
N MET A 339 7.90 -10.17 14.90
CA MET A 339 7.92 -9.59 13.55
C MET A 339 8.18 -8.09 13.53
N LEU A 340 8.60 -7.47 14.64
CA LEU A 340 8.76 -6.02 14.73
C LEU A 340 10.22 -5.62 14.95
N THR A 341 10.67 -4.61 14.21
CA THR A 341 12.02 -4.04 14.33
C THR A 341 12.25 -3.55 15.77
N GLY A 342 13.27 -4.07 16.46
CA GLY A 342 13.64 -3.64 17.80
C GLY A 342 12.72 -4.15 18.92
N GLY A 343 11.99 -5.24 18.69
CA GLY A 343 11.24 -5.98 19.72
C GLY A 343 12.12 -6.83 20.62
#